data_105e3b391c2d00138f9760291cc8377f
#
_entry.id   105e3b391c2d00138f9760291cc8377f
#
_cell.length_a   1.000
_cell.length_b   1.000
_cell.length_c   1.000
_cell.angle_alpha   90.00
_cell.angle_beta   90.00
_cell.angle_gamma   90.00
#
_symmetry.space_group_name_H-M   'P 1'
#
loop_
_entity.id
_entity.type
_entity.pdbx_description
1 polymer ?
#
loop_
_entity_poly.entity_id
_entity_poly.type
_entity_poly.pdbx_seq_one_letter_code
_entity_poly.pdbx_strand_id
1 'polypeptide(L)'
;MSDKKEDCFVIMPISDCEGYNQGHFSRVYEDIIKPSVFNADFNPVRGDEVSKTNLIQLDILNKLLEAPIAICDLSSRNPNVLFELGIRQAFDKPVVLIQEKG
;
A
#
# COMPACT_ATOMS: atom_id res chain seq x y z
N MET A 1 5.83 27.78 -5.60
CA MET A 1 5.82 26.41 -6.11
C MET A 1 5.39 25.44 -5.04
N SER A 2 4.53 24.55 -5.38
CA SER A 2 4.09 23.55 -4.42
C SER A 2 5.03 22.36 -4.45
N ASP A 3 5.53 22.01 -3.28
CA ASP A 3 6.39 20.83 -3.15
C ASP A 3 5.64 19.65 -2.59
N LYS A 4 4.32 19.76 -2.54
CA LYS A 4 3.48 18.69 -2.02
C LYS A 4 3.41 17.56 -3.01
N LYS A 5 3.86 16.39 -2.59
CA LYS A 5 3.81 15.19 -3.43
C LYS A 5 2.42 14.57 -3.37
N GLU A 6 2.03 13.96 -4.47
CA GLU A 6 0.79 13.19 -4.50
C GLU A 6 1.00 11.83 -3.83
N ASP A 7 -0.09 11.28 -3.33
CA ASP A 7 -0.03 10.01 -2.61
C ASP A 7 0.12 8.84 -3.56
N CYS A 8 0.92 7.86 -3.13
CA CYS A 8 0.96 6.53 -3.71
C CYS A 8 0.48 5.59 -2.61
N PHE A 9 -0.67 4.97 -2.80
CA PHE A 9 -1.21 4.07 -1.79
C PHE A 9 -0.51 2.72 -1.89
N VAL A 10 -0.03 2.23 -0.75
CA VAL A 10 0.71 0.96 -0.71
C VAL A 10 -0.20 -0.13 -0.15
N ILE A 11 -0.58 -1.06 -1.01
CA ILE A 11 -1.43 -2.20 -0.67
C ILE A 11 -0.50 -3.36 -0.33
N MET A 12 -0.38 -3.68 0.96
CA MET A 12 0.50 -4.75 1.41
C MET A 12 0.07 -5.21 2.80
N PRO A 13 0.55 -6.37 3.26
CA PRO A 13 0.25 -6.79 4.62
C PRO A 13 0.78 -5.78 5.63
N ILE A 14 -0.04 -5.48 6.63
CA ILE A 14 0.33 -4.55 7.70
C ILE A 14 1.00 -5.31 8.85
N SER A 15 0.61 -6.56 9.04
CA SER A 15 1.12 -7.40 10.11
C SER A 15 1.84 -8.61 9.55
N ASP A 16 2.40 -9.41 10.45
CA ASP A 16 3.13 -10.59 10.05
C ASP A 16 2.22 -11.61 9.37
N CYS A 17 2.78 -12.34 8.41
CA CYS A 17 2.06 -13.36 7.67
C CYS A 17 2.77 -14.70 7.82
N GLU A 18 1.98 -15.77 7.75
CA GLU A 18 2.54 -17.13 7.81
C GLU A 18 3.49 -17.37 6.65
N GLY A 19 4.61 -18.00 6.94
CA GLY A 19 5.62 -18.28 5.95
C GLY A 19 6.66 -17.18 5.79
N TYR A 20 6.53 -16.10 6.55
CA TYR A 20 7.48 -14.98 6.49
C TYR A 20 8.01 -14.68 7.88
N ASN A 21 9.23 -14.16 7.95
CA ASN A 21 9.85 -13.81 9.21
C ASN A 21 9.09 -12.68 9.89
N GLN A 22 9.19 -12.65 11.22
CA GLN A 22 8.58 -11.58 11.99
C GLN A 22 9.11 -10.22 11.52
N GLY A 23 8.19 -9.28 11.30
CA GLY A 23 8.54 -7.95 10.86
C GLY A 23 8.95 -7.86 9.39
N HIS A 24 8.79 -8.95 8.62
CA HIS A 24 9.21 -8.99 7.22
C HIS A 24 8.58 -7.86 6.41
N PHE A 25 7.26 -7.71 6.48
CA PHE A 25 6.57 -6.73 5.65
C PHE A 25 6.81 -5.30 6.12
N SER A 26 7.04 -5.10 7.41
CA SER A 26 7.45 -3.78 7.89
C SER A 26 8.80 -3.39 7.31
N ARG A 27 9.75 -4.33 7.24
CA ARG A 27 11.05 -4.06 6.64
C ARG A 27 10.95 -3.80 5.15
N VAL A 28 10.11 -4.57 4.45
CA VAL A 28 9.89 -4.35 3.02
C VAL A 28 9.35 -2.94 2.79
N TYR A 29 8.40 -2.53 3.60
CA TYR A 29 7.82 -1.18 3.46
C TYR A 29 8.86 -0.10 3.76
N GLU A 30 9.54 -0.19 4.92
CA GLU A 30 10.45 0.87 5.34
C GLU A 30 11.72 0.92 4.49
N ASP A 31 12.25 -0.23 4.10
CA ASP A 31 13.57 -0.30 3.48
C ASP A 31 13.54 -0.30 1.97
N ILE A 32 12.44 -0.73 1.36
CA ILE A 32 12.36 -0.88 -0.09
C ILE A 32 11.27 0.00 -0.70
N ILE A 33 10.03 -0.18 -0.27
CA ILE A 33 8.89 0.48 -0.92
C ILE A 33 8.89 1.97 -0.65
N LYS A 34 8.98 2.34 0.62
CA LYS A 34 8.91 3.76 1.02
C LYS A 34 9.98 4.61 0.35
N PRO A 35 11.27 4.21 0.38
CA PRO A 35 12.28 5.00 -0.32
C PRO A 35 12.06 5.05 -1.83
N SER A 36 11.64 3.93 -2.44
CA SER A 36 11.42 3.90 -3.89
C SER A 36 10.29 4.81 -4.31
N VAL A 37 9.18 4.79 -3.55
CA VAL A 37 8.03 5.66 -3.82
C VAL A 37 8.43 7.12 -3.66
N PHE A 38 9.15 7.42 -2.60
CA PHE A 38 9.61 8.78 -2.34
C PHE A 38 10.53 9.28 -3.45
N ASN A 39 11.43 8.42 -3.93
CA ASN A 39 12.33 8.78 -5.01
C ASN A 39 11.60 8.97 -6.34
N ALA A 40 10.45 8.34 -6.51
CA ALA A 40 9.62 8.53 -7.70
C ALA A 40 8.73 9.78 -7.60
N ASP A 41 8.94 10.58 -6.56
CA ASP A 41 8.25 11.85 -6.34
C ASP A 41 6.81 11.67 -5.89
N PHE A 42 6.54 10.58 -5.15
CA PHE A 42 5.25 10.34 -4.53
C PHE A 42 5.40 10.22 -3.01
N ASN A 43 4.30 10.41 -2.32
CA ASN A 43 4.24 10.23 -0.88
C ASN A 43 3.66 8.85 -0.57
N PRO A 44 4.44 7.93 0.04
CA PRO A 44 3.93 6.59 0.33
C PRO A 44 2.94 6.63 1.49
N VAL A 45 1.79 5.97 1.31
CA VAL A 45 0.75 5.89 2.33
C VAL A 45 0.30 4.44 2.44
N ARG A 46 0.51 3.83 3.61
CA ARG A 46 0.04 2.48 3.89
C ARG A 46 -1.22 2.56 4.77
N GLY A 47 -2.08 1.55 4.68
CA GLY A 47 -3.37 1.59 5.35
C GLY A 47 -3.31 1.89 6.84
N ASP A 48 -2.30 1.34 7.54
CA ASP A 48 -2.17 1.54 8.98
C ASP A 48 -1.75 2.97 9.36
N GLU A 49 -1.35 3.76 8.37
CA GLU A 49 -0.92 5.15 8.59
C GLU A 49 -2.04 6.15 8.31
N VAL A 50 -3.18 5.67 7.81
CA VAL A 50 -4.22 6.57 7.30
C VAL A 50 -5.04 7.20 8.42
N SER A 51 -5.48 6.40 9.37
CA SER A 51 -6.40 6.88 10.39
C SER A 51 -6.25 6.10 11.69
N LYS A 52 -6.52 6.79 12.80
CA LYS A 52 -6.53 6.18 14.13
C LYS A 52 -7.90 6.32 14.78
N THR A 53 -8.92 6.58 13.95
CA THR A 53 -10.29 6.75 14.43
C THR A 53 -11.10 5.47 14.23
N ASN A 54 -12.34 5.50 14.72
CA ASN A 54 -13.26 4.39 14.53
C ASN A 54 -13.74 4.25 13.09
N LEU A 55 -13.44 5.22 12.23
CA LEU A 55 -13.81 5.19 10.82
C LEU A 55 -12.64 4.78 9.95
N ILE A 56 -11.74 4.00 10.51
CA ILE A 56 -10.47 3.65 9.85
C ILE A 56 -10.69 3.00 8.48
N GLN A 57 -11.68 2.12 8.35
CA GLN A 57 -11.91 1.43 7.08
C GLN A 57 -12.40 2.37 5.99
N LEU A 58 -13.27 3.31 6.35
CA LEU A 58 -13.75 4.30 5.39
C LEU A 58 -12.60 5.21 4.95
N ASP A 59 -11.76 5.63 5.89
CA ASP A 59 -10.61 6.45 5.57
C ASP A 59 -9.64 5.72 4.65
N ILE A 60 -9.42 4.44 4.91
CA ILE A 60 -8.55 3.61 4.07
C ILE A 60 -9.11 3.51 2.66
N LEU A 61 -10.40 3.26 2.53
CA LEU A 61 -11.03 3.18 1.20
C LEU A 61 -10.94 4.50 0.45
N ASN A 62 -11.15 5.62 1.14
CA ASN A 62 -11.03 6.92 0.51
C ASN A 62 -9.61 7.16 -0.01
N LYS A 63 -8.62 6.87 0.82
CA LYS A 63 -7.22 7.03 0.38
C LYS A 63 -6.88 6.08 -0.76
N LEU A 64 -7.36 4.84 -0.67
CA LEU A 64 -7.14 3.84 -1.70
C LEU A 64 -7.67 4.32 -3.06
N LEU A 65 -8.82 4.97 -3.08
CA LEU A 65 -9.45 5.40 -4.32
C LEU A 65 -8.99 6.78 -4.78
N GLU A 66 -8.60 7.64 -3.85
CA GLU A 66 -8.15 9.01 -4.19
C GLU A 66 -6.72 9.05 -4.71
N ALA A 67 -5.88 8.13 -4.29
CA ALA A 67 -4.47 8.15 -4.69
C ALA A 67 -4.36 7.97 -6.20
N PRO A 68 -3.55 8.80 -6.88
CA PRO A 68 -3.40 8.67 -8.33
C PRO A 68 -2.74 7.39 -8.76
N ILE A 69 -1.96 6.78 -7.87
CA ILE A 69 -1.28 5.51 -8.16
C ILE A 69 -1.23 4.67 -6.89
N ALA A 70 -1.17 3.36 -7.05
CA ALA A 70 -1.00 2.43 -5.94
C ALA A 70 0.03 1.38 -6.31
N ILE A 71 0.70 0.84 -5.29
CA ILE A 71 1.58 -0.32 -5.43
C ILE A 71 0.97 -1.44 -4.62
N CYS A 72 0.90 -2.63 -5.19
CA CYS A 72 0.35 -3.79 -4.52
C CYS A 72 1.38 -4.91 -4.43
N ASP A 73 1.70 -5.34 -3.21
CA ASP A 73 2.60 -6.45 -2.96
C ASP A 73 1.79 -7.74 -2.86
N LEU A 74 1.93 -8.60 -3.85
CA LEU A 74 1.18 -9.85 -3.94
C LEU A 74 1.87 -11.03 -3.27
N SER A 75 3.02 -10.82 -2.64
CA SER A 75 3.87 -11.90 -2.14
C SER A 75 3.14 -12.86 -1.22
N SER A 76 2.36 -12.36 -0.27
CA SER A 76 1.73 -13.19 0.77
C SER A 76 0.36 -13.72 0.39
N ARG A 77 -0.27 -13.16 -0.64
CA ARG A 77 -1.66 -13.47 -1.01
C ARG A 77 -2.63 -13.20 0.14
N ASN A 78 -2.34 -12.21 0.94
CA ASN A 78 -3.17 -11.81 2.07
C ASN A 78 -4.56 -11.39 1.59
N PRO A 79 -5.65 -11.88 2.22
CA PRO A 79 -7.01 -11.56 1.76
C PRO A 79 -7.31 -10.05 1.73
N ASN A 80 -6.82 -9.28 2.69
CA ASN A 80 -7.03 -7.84 2.69
C ASN A 80 -6.34 -7.18 1.51
N VAL A 81 -5.14 -7.65 1.19
CA VAL A 81 -4.39 -7.16 0.03
C VAL A 81 -5.17 -7.42 -1.25
N LEU A 82 -5.69 -8.64 -1.40
CA LEU A 82 -6.46 -8.99 -2.60
C LEU A 82 -7.75 -8.21 -2.69
N PHE A 83 -8.40 -7.94 -1.55
CA PHE A 83 -9.62 -7.16 -1.50
C PHE A 83 -9.38 -5.72 -1.97
N GLU A 84 -8.33 -5.08 -1.43
CA GLU A 84 -8.01 -3.71 -1.80
C GLU A 84 -7.56 -3.60 -3.26
N LEU A 85 -6.79 -4.58 -3.73
CA LEU A 85 -6.42 -4.63 -5.14
C LEU A 85 -7.65 -4.73 -6.03
N GLY A 86 -8.60 -5.59 -5.63
CA GLY A 86 -9.83 -5.76 -6.40
C GLY A 86 -10.63 -4.46 -6.49
N ILE A 87 -10.67 -3.68 -5.41
CA ILE A 87 -11.36 -2.40 -5.42
C ILE A 87 -10.69 -1.42 -6.40
N ARG A 88 -9.35 -1.32 -6.34
CA ARG A 88 -8.62 -0.44 -7.26
C ARG A 88 -8.91 -0.81 -8.70
N GLN A 89 -8.87 -2.09 -9.01
CA GLN A 89 -9.11 -2.57 -10.37
C GLN A 89 -10.55 -2.36 -10.81
N ALA A 90 -11.50 -2.55 -9.89
CA ALA A 90 -12.92 -2.35 -10.22
C ALA A 90 -13.22 -0.90 -10.56
N PHE A 91 -12.48 0.04 -9.99
CA PHE A 91 -12.66 1.46 -10.27
C PHE A 91 -11.69 1.95 -11.34
N ASP A 92 -11.01 1.03 -12.01
CA ASP A 92 -10.12 1.33 -13.12
C ASP A 92 -9.01 2.31 -12.76
N LYS A 93 -8.47 2.15 -11.55
CA LYS A 93 -7.40 3.01 -11.04
C LYS A 93 -6.04 2.34 -11.25
N PRO A 94 -4.99 3.12 -11.59
CA PRO A 94 -3.66 2.54 -11.85
C PRO A 94 -3.08 1.84 -10.61
N VAL A 95 -2.49 0.67 -10.83
CA VAL A 95 -1.80 -0.06 -9.76
C VAL A 95 -0.58 -0.77 -10.35
N VAL A 96 0.53 -0.71 -9.62
CA VAL A 96 1.75 -1.43 -9.95
C VAL A 96 1.81 -2.68 -9.08
N LEU A 97 1.96 -3.84 -9.69
CA LEU A 97 2.03 -5.10 -8.97
C LEU A 97 3.47 -5.50 -8.74
N ILE A 98 3.79 -5.87 -7.52
CA ILE A 98 5.12 -6.40 -7.18
C ILE A 98 4.94 -7.72 -6.44
N GLN A 99 5.97 -8.55 -6.51
CA GLN A 99 5.94 -9.85 -5.86
C GLN A 99 7.37 -10.32 -5.62
N GLU A 100 7.61 -10.91 -4.45
CA GLU A 100 8.90 -11.50 -4.19
C GLU A 100 9.10 -12.72 -5.06
N LYS A 101 10.34 -12.87 -5.51
CA LYS A 101 10.76 -14.03 -6.25
C LYS A 101 10.96 -15.19 -5.27
N GLY A 102 10.35 -16.32 -5.53
CA GLY A 102 10.60 -17.34 -4.57
C GLY A 102 9.87 -18.59 -4.61
#